data_65ff858832b1adc43bb187de8204f450
#
_entry.id   65ff858832b1adc43bb187de8204f450
#
_cell.length_a   1.000
_cell.length_b   1.000
_cell.length_c   1.000
_cell.angle_alpha   90.00
_cell.angle_beta   90.00
_cell.angle_gamma   90.00
#
_symmetry.space_group_name_H-M   'P 1'
#
loop_
_entity.id
_entity.type
_entity.pdbx_description
1 polymer ?
#
loop_
_entity_poly.entity_id
_entity_poly.type
_entity_poly.pdbx_seq_one_letter_code
_entity_poly.pdbx_strand_id
1 'polypeptide(L)'
;RARKEGVELAWPTAPEGSVPRSVGEDLVMNHPDEIARQIVMPVQVYPMFETAIRAAAGRTPEDHLVRISELWSRFSHVAASNPKAWIREPKSAEEIRTVGPDNRMVGLPYAKYMNSNNDVDMGAALLMMSVGAAQRLGVPEDRWVFPYSGTDCHEHQFVSNRWSFHETPAIELGGKLALELAGLGIDDISVVAVSL
;
A
#
# COMPACT_ATOMS: atom_id res chain seq x y z
N ARG A 1 18.09 -5.00 12.91
CA ARG A 1 19.36 -5.73 12.85
C ARG A 1 20.45 -4.93 13.57
N ALA A 2 20.77 -3.69 13.13
CA ALA A 2 21.80 -2.83 13.72
C ALA A 2 21.70 -2.70 15.26
N ARG A 3 20.49 -2.46 15.81
CA ARG A 3 20.27 -2.39 17.26
C ARG A 3 20.60 -3.70 17.99
N LYS A 4 20.32 -4.86 17.37
CA LYS A 4 20.66 -6.18 17.96
C LYS A 4 22.15 -6.45 17.92
N GLU A 5 22.87 -5.87 16.98
CA GLU A 5 24.31 -6.02 16.78
C GLU A 5 25.12 -4.89 17.48
N GLY A 6 24.44 -3.98 18.19
CA GLY A 6 25.09 -2.86 18.87
C GLY A 6 25.75 -1.85 17.93
N VAL A 7 25.36 -1.83 16.66
CA VAL A 7 25.90 -0.91 15.68
C VAL A 7 25.28 0.47 15.86
N GLU A 8 26.10 1.48 16.04
CA GLU A 8 25.67 2.87 16.09
C GLU A 8 25.16 3.31 14.71
N LEU A 9 23.93 3.87 14.69
CA LEU A 9 23.31 4.32 13.45
C LEU A 9 23.89 5.70 13.05
N ALA A 10 24.32 5.82 11.81
CA ALA A 10 25.01 7.01 11.33
C ALA A 10 24.08 8.20 10.99
N TRP A 11 22.75 8.05 11.15
CA TRP A 11 21.82 9.16 10.94
C TRP A 11 21.56 9.94 12.23
N PRO A 12 21.40 11.26 12.13
CA PRO A 12 21.08 12.07 13.30
C PRO A 12 19.67 11.73 13.81
N THR A 13 19.54 11.59 15.11
CA THR A 13 18.23 11.59 15.77
C THR A 13 17.76 13.02 15.95
N ALA A 14 16.45 13.25 15.77
CA ALA A 14 15.89 14.57 16.07
C ALA A 14 16.17 14.93 17.54
N PRO A 15 16.61 16.17 17.82
CA PRO A 15 16.80 16.61 19.18
C PRO A 15 15.52 16.46 20.02
N GLU A 16 15.65 16.21 21.30
CA GLU A 16 14.52 16.16 22.22
C GLU A 16 13.73 17.48 22.15
N GLY A 17 12.42 17.40 22.09
CA GLY A 17 11.55 18.57 21.95
C GLY A 17 11.51 19.22 20.56
N SER A 18 12.17 18.63 19.55
CA SER A 18 12.17 19.17 18.19
C SER A 18 10.88 18.94 17.40
N VAL A 19 9.93 18.14 17.93
CA VAL A 19 8.58 18.01 17.36
C VAL A 19 7.74 19.21 17.80
N PRO A 20 7.52 20.19 16.93
CA PRO A 20 6.96 21.47 17.35
C PRO A 20 5.48 21.41 17.70
N ARG A 21 4.74 20.47 17.09
CA ARG A 21 3.31 20.32 17.28
C ARG A 21 2.80 19.00 16.70
N SER A 22 2.00 18.27 17.46
CA SER A 22 1.15 17.19 16.92
C SER A 22 -0.20 17.78 16.50
N VAL A 23 -0.68 17.39 15.33
CA VAL A 23 -2.00 17.76 14.82
C VAL A 23 -2.79 16.49 14.60
N GLY A 24 -4.00 16.44 15.16
CA GLY A 24 -4.87 15.25 15.16
C GLY A 24 -4.82 14.49 16.48
N GLU A 25 -5.55 13.41 16.54
CA GLU A 25 -5.65 12.52 17.70
C GLU A 25 -4.94 11.20 17.39
N ASP A 26 -4.30 10.62 18.39
CA ASP A 26 -3.74 9.26 18.28
C ASP A 26 -4.89 8.26 18.25
N LEU A 27 -5.16 7.69 17.09
CA LEU A 27 -6.19 6.68 16.91
C LEU A 27 -5.64 5.29 17.28
N VAL A 28 -6.41 4.55 18.06
CA VAL A 28 -6.13 3.15 18.35
C VAL A 28 -6.40 2.33 17.08
N MET A 29 -5.35 1.72 16.51
CA MET A 29 -5.42 0.99 15.23
C MET A 29 -6.14 -0.34 15.34
N ASN A 30 -6.07 -1.00 16.50
CA ASN A 30 -6.62 -2.33 16.70
C ASN A 30 -7.45 -2.38 18.00
N HIS A 31 -8.60 -3.04 17.96
CA HIS A 31 -9.35 -3.32 19.16
C HIS A 31 -8.56 -4.29 20.09
N PRO A 32 -8.68 -4.17 21.43
CA PRO A 32 -8.03 -5.11 22.36
C PRO A 32 -8.31 -6.59 22.06
N ASP A 33 -9.53 -6.91 21.64
CA ASP A 33 -9.90 -8.28 21.24
C ASP A 33 -9.21 -8.74 19.95
N GLU A 34 -8.93 -7.83 19.02
CA GLU A 34 -8.14 -8.13 17.82
C GLU A 34 -6.70 -8.45 18.21
N ILE A 35 -6.12 -7.63 19.10
CA ILE A 35 -4.77 -7.84 19.63
C ILE A 35 -4.69 -9.19 20.34
N ALA A 36 -5.65 -9.52 21.19
CA ALA A 36 -5.71 -10.79 21.92
C ALA A 36 -5.79 -12.01 20.99
N ARG A 37 -6.32 -11.84 19.77
CA ARG A 37 -6.42 -12.87 18.74
C ARG A 37 -5.33 -12.79 17.68
N GLN A 38 -4.34 -11.93 17.89
CA GLN A 38 -3.25 -11.69 16.94
C GLN A 38 -3.71 -11.20 15.55
N ILE A 39 -4.80 -10.44 15.49
CA ILE A 39 -5.27 -9.77 14.28
C ILE A 39 -4.68 -8.35 14.30
N VAL A 40 -3.41 -8.21 14.00
CA VAL A 40 -2.67 -6.95 14.14
C VAL A 40 -1.85 -6.63 12.89
N MET A 41 -1.06 -7.59 12.44
CA MET A 41 -0.14 -7.36 11.33
C MET A 41 -0.84 -7.57 9.97
N PRO A 42 -0.43 -6.85 8.92
CA PRO A 42 -0.98 -7.04 7.56
C PRO A 42 -1.01 -8.50 7.12
N VAL A 43 0.03 -9.26 7.44
CA VAL A 43 0.12 -10.70 7.12
C VAL A 43 -0.93 -11.57 7.82
N GLN A 44 -1.55 -11.06 8.87
CA GLN A 44 -2.65 -11.73 9.60
C GLN A 44 -4.01 -11.25 9.10
N VAL A 45 -4.10 -9.99 8.68
CA VAL A 45 -5.34 -9.30 8.31
C VAL A 45 -5.68 -9.53 6.82
N TYR A 46 -4.73 -9.31 5.92
CA TYR A 46 -4.99 -9.37 4.47
C TYR A 46 -5.48 -10.73 3.96
N PRO A 47 -5.07 -11.89 4.51
CA PRO A 47 -5.66 -13.18 4.13
C PRO A 47 -7.17 -13.27 4.33
N MET A 48 -7.74 -12.54 5.31
CA MET A 48 -9.20 -12.50 5.52
C MET A 48 -9.90 -11.77 4.38
N PHE A 49 -9.36 -10.64 3.94
CA PHE A 49 -9.87 -9.89 2.79
C PHE A 49 -9.75 -10.71 1.50
N GLU A 50 -8.60 -11.31 1.26
CA GLU A 50 -8.37 -12.14 0.07
C GLU A 50 -9.33 -13.34 0.01
N THR A 51 -9.59 -13.97 1.15
CA THR A 51 -10.54 -15.07 1.26
C THR A 51 -11.97 -14.61 0.95
N ALA A 52 -12.37 -13.45 1.43
CA ALA A 52 -13.68 -12.87 1.15
C ALA A 52 -13.83 -12.50 -0.34
N ILE A 53 -12.82 -11.86 -0.92
CA ILE A 53 -12.78 -11.52 -2.36
C ILE A 53 -12.87 -12.79 -3.22
N ARG A 54 -12.13 -13.83 -2.85
CA ARG A 54 -12.18 -15.13 -3.53
C ARG A 54 -13.59 -15.73 -3.48
N ALA A 55 -14.19 -15.76 -2.29
CA ALA A 55 -15.52 -16.33 -2.07
C ALA A 55 -16.60 -15.56 -2.84
N ALA A 56 -16.57 -14.22 -2.77
CA ALA A 56 -17.50 -13.36 -3.50
C ALA A 56 -17.40 -13.57 -5.02
N ALA A 57 -16.19 -13.86 -5.52
CA ALA A 57 -15.96 -14.16 -6.93
C ALA A 57 -16.27 -15.62 -7.33
N GLY A 58 -16.73 -16.47 -6.40
CA GLY A 58 -17.05 -17.87 -6.66
C GLY A 58 -15.88 -18.74 -7.07
N ARG A 59 -14.62 -18.37 -6.71
CA ARG A 59 -13.42 -19.09 -7.14
C ARG A 59 -13.00 -20.16 -6.14
N THR A 60 -12.44 -21.26 -6.66
CA THR A 60 -11.71 -22.21 -5.80
C THR A 60 -10.44 -21.56 -5.25
N PRO A 61 -9.85 -22.07 -4.15
CA PRO A 61 -8.55 -21.60 -3.66
C PRO A 61 -7.45 -21.70 -4.72
N GLU A 62 -7.43 -22.76 -5.50
CA GLU A 62 -6.45 -23.04 -6.53
C GLU A 62 -6.56 -22.04 -7.70
N ASP A 63 -7.75 -21.85 -8.25
CA ASP A 63 -7.98 -20.88 -9.33
C ASP A 63 -7.64 -19.45 -8.89
N HIS A 64 -7.97 -19.12 -7.65
CA HIS A 64 -7.68 -17.80 -7.10
C HIS A 64 -6.17 -17.61 -6.91
N LEU A 65 -5.46 -18.62 -6.44
CA LEU A 65 -3.99 -18.57 -6.31
C LEU A 65 -3.30 -18.36 -7.66
N VAL A 66 -3.78 -19.01 -8.72
CA VAL A 66 -3.30 -18.77 -10.09
C VAL A 66 -3.50 -17.30 -10.46
N ARG A 67 -4.72 -16.79 -10.30
CA ARG A 67 -5.06 -15.38 -10.64
C ARG A 67 -4.18 -14.36 -9.91
N ILE A 68 -4.02 -14.48 -8.58
CA ILE A 68 -3.21 -13.52 -7.82
C ILE A 68 -1.73 -13.62 -8.19
N SER A 69 -1.22 -14.82 -8.43
CA SER A 69 0.16 -15.00 -8.86
C SER A 69 0.44 -14.42 -10.25
N GLU A 70 -0.51 -14.47 -11.18
CA GLU A 70 -0.44 -13.81 -12.47
C GLU A 70 -0.40 -12.29 -12.35
N LEU A 71 -1.19 -11.71 -11.43
CA LEU A 71 -1.15 -10.28 -11.13
C LEU A 71 0.23 -9.87 -10.61
N TRP A 72 0.76 -10.58 -9.64
CA TRP A 72 2.08 -10.32 -9.07
C TRP A 72 3.21 -10.53 -10.09
N SER A 73 3.08 -11.48 -11.00
CA SER A 73 4.03 -11.68 -12.09
C SER A 73 4.10 -10.45 -13.01
N ARG A 74 2.94 -9.88 -13.36
CA ARG A 74 2.91 -8.63 -14.15
C ARG A 74 3.62 -7.47 -13.43
N PHE A 75 3.40 -7.30 -12.13
CA PHE A 75 4.14 -6.30 -11.34
C PHE A 75 5.64 -6.59 -11.30
N SER A 76 6.04 -7.84 -11.18
CA SER A 76 7.44 -8.26 -11.21
C SER A 76 8.13 -7.88 -12.53
N HIS A 77 7.44 -8.05 -13.66
CA HIS A 77 7.96 -7.65 -14.98
C HIS A 77 8.12 -6.13 -15.09
N VAL A 78 7.18 -5.34 -14.55
CA VAL A 78 7.31 -3.88 -14.49
C VAL A 78 8.48 -3.48 -13.58
N ALA A 79 8.62 -4.11 -12.42
CA ALA A 79 9.71 -3.87 -11.49
C ALA A 79 11.11 -4.15 -12.12
N ALA A 80 11.21 -5.12 -13.01
CA ALA A 80 12.47 -5.46 -13.70
C ALA A 80 13.04 -4.27 -14.48
N SER A 81 12.20 -3.41 -15.01
CA SER A 81 12.60 -2.19 -15.73
C SER A 81 12.84 -0.98 -14.81
N ASN A 82 12.43 -1.06 -13.55
CA ASN A 82 12.59 0.04 -12.60
C ASN A 82 13.98 -0.01 -11.90
N PRO A 83 14.87 0.98 -12.13
CA PRO A 83 16.19 0.99 -11.52
C PRO A 83 16.18 1.13 -9.99
N LYS A 84 15.03 1.50 -9.39
CA LYS A 84 14.83 1.63 -7.94
C LYS A 84 14.28 0.38 -7.28
N ALA A 85 13.82 -0.60 -8.07
CA ALA A 85 13.33 -1.85 -7.51
C ALA A 85 14.47 -2.70 -6.96
N TRP A 86 14.26 -3.34 -5.82
CA TRP A 86 15.26 -4.21 -5.20
C TRP A 86 15.36 -5.56 -5.91
N ILE A 87 14.20 -6.12 -6.30
CA ILE A 87 14.15 -7.36 -7.07
C ILE A 87 13.85 -6.99 -8.53
N ARG A 88 14.86 -7.08 -9.37
CA ARG A 88 14.78 -6.72 -10.79
C ARG A 88 14.84 -7.93 -11.72
N GLU A 89 14.83 -9.12 -11.16
CA GLU A 89 14.67 -10.35 -11.90
C GLU A 89 13.18 -10.66 -12.02
N PRO A 90 12.60 -10.67 -13.24
CA PRO A 90 11.18 -10.94 -13.40
C PRO A 90 10.88 -12.37 -13.00
N LYS A 91 9.77 -12.55 -12.28
CA LYS A 91 9.33 -13.85 -11.80
C LYS A 91 8.03 -14.27 -12.47
N SER A 92 8.00 -15.52 -12.88
CA SER A 92 6.79 -16.15 -13.43
C SER A 92 5.71 -16.30 -12.33
N ALA A 93 4.46 -16.41 -12.75
CA ALA A 93 3.35 -16.68 -11.85
C ALA A 93 3.55 -18.01 -11.08
N GLU A 94 4.16 -19.00 -11.71
CA GLU A 94 4.46 -20.26 -11.09
C GLU A 94 5.51 -20.16 -9.98
N GLU A 95 6.62 -19.45 -10.23
CA GLU A 95 7.62 -19.18 -9.19
C GLU A 95 7.04 -18.42 -8.01
N ILE A 96 6.12 -17.47 -8.27
CA ILE A 96 5.50 -16.65 -7.20
C ILE A 96 4.57 -17.50 -6.32
N ARG A 97 3.78 -18.42 -6.90
CA ARG A 97 2.87 -19.26 -6.11
C ARG A 97 3.50 -20.52 -5.53
N THR A 98 4.66 -20.94 -6.04
CA THR A 98 5.31 -22.16 -5.59
C THR A 98 6.08 -21.90 -4.29
N VAL A 99 5.68 -22.60 -3.24
CA VAL A 99 6.36 -22.53 -1.93
C VAL A 99 7.69 -23.30 -2.00
N GLY A 100 8.74 -22.68 -1.52
CA GLY A 100 10.08 -23.23 -1.49
C GLY A 100 10.99 -22.54 -0.49
N PRO A 101 12.29 -22.87 -0.44
CA PRO A 101 13.23 -22.32 0.53
C PRO A 101 13.32 -20.78 0.47
N ASP A 102 13.29 -20.19 -0.71
CA ASP A 102 13.37 -18.76 -0.93
C ASP A 102 12.00 -18.05 -0.92
N ASN A 103 10.92 -18.83 -1.09
CA ASN A 103 9.53 -18.38 -1.17
C ASN A 103 8.66 -19.15 -0.18
N ARG A 104 8.97 -19.04 1.12
CA ARG A 104 8.21 -19.74 2.17
C ARG A 104 6.77 -19.22 2.27
N MET A 105 5.86 -20.05 2.75
CA MET A 105 4.52 -19.61 3.13
C MET A 105 4.61 -18.60 4.29
N VAL A 106 3.87 -17.50 4.18
CA VAL A 106 3.76 -16.47 5.23
C VAL A 106 2.39 -16.54 5.88
N GLY A 107 1.33 -16.40 5.11
CA GLY A 107 -0.05 -16.52 5.56
C GLY A 107 -0.92 -16.89 4.35
N LEU A 108 -1.62 -18.03 4.43
CA LEU A 108 -2.41 -18.53 3.30
C LEU A 108 -3.39 -17.46 2.78
N PRO A 109 -3.44 -17.14 1.46
CA PRO A 109 -2.77 -17.83 0.36
C PRO A 109 -1.36 -17.31 0.01
N TYR A 110 -0.79 -16.40 0.77
CA TYR A 110 0.38 -15.62 0.40
C TYR A 110 1.70 -16.31 0.76
N ALA A 111 2.47 -16.67 -0.26
CA ALA A 111 3.88 -16.93 -0.14
C ALA A 111 4.68 -15.62 0.00
N LYS A 112 5.94 -15.69 0.39
CA LYS A 112 6.81 -14.53 0.66
C LYS A 112 6.83 -13.50 -0.49
N TYR A 113 6.87 -13.94 -1.75
CA TYR A 113 6.88 -13.03 -2.91
C TYR A 113 5.57 -12.27 -3.13
N MET A 114 4.50 -12.64 -2.43
CA MET A 114 3.21 -11.93 -2.44
C MET A 114 3.06 -10.98 -1.25
N ASN A 115 4.09 -10.77 -0.46
CA ASN A 115 4.08 -9.87 0.69
C ASN A 115 5.09 -8.74 0.51
N SER A 116 4.73 -7.56 1.02
CA SER A 116 5.69 -6.47 1.17
C SER A 116 6.71 -6.78 2.26
N ASN A 117 7.88 -6.18 2.15
CA ASN A 117 8.92 -6.27 3.17
C ASN A 117 8.83 -5.06 4.09
N ASN A 118 8.66 -5.30 5.40
CA ASN A 118 8.64 -4.23 6.41
C ASN A 118 10.04 -3.70 6.75
N ASP A 119 11.08 -4.45 6.42
CA ASP A 119 12.47 -4.10 6.74
C ASP A 119 13.12 -3.37 5.55
N VAL A 120 12.45 -2.31 5.09
CA VAL A 120 12.93 -1.44 4.01
C VAL A 120 13.16 -0.02 4.52
N ASP A 121 14.13 0.66 3.91
CA ASP A 121 14.45 2.04 4.20
C ASP A 121 14.22 2.85 2.92
N MET A 122 13.13 3.62 2.91
CA MET A 122 12.70 4.40 1.77
C MET A 122 12.26 5.79 2.21
N GLY A 123 12.48 6.77 1.35
CA GLY A 123 12.01 8.13 1.55
C GLY A 123 11.38 8.67 0.28
N ALA A 124 10.35 9.48 0.45
CA ALA A 124 9.74 10.26 -0.62
C ALA A 124 9.50 11.70 -0.15
N ALA A 125 9.59 12.63 -1.07
CA ALA A 125 9.33 14.03 -0.78
C ALA A 125 8.53 14.68 -1.91
N LEU A 126 7.57 15.51 -1.52
CA LEU A 126 6.82 16.37 -2.42
C LEU A 126 7.13 17.83 -2.09
N LEU A 127 7.39 18.61 -3.13
CA LEU A 127 7.55 20.06 -2.98
C LEU A 127 6.28 20.74 -3.48
N MET A 128 5.60 21.44 -2.56
CA MET A 128 4.41 22.22 -2.88
C MET A 128 4.77 23.69 -2.97
N MET A 129 4.40 24.33 -4.06
CA MET A 129 4.66 25.73 -4.30
C MET A 129 3.66 26.35 -5.28
N SER A 130 3.58 27.67 -5.34
CA SER A 130 2.79 28.34 -6.38
C SER A 130 3.47 28.24 -7.75
N VAL A 131 2.70 28.33 -8.83
CA VAL A 131 3.20 28.38 -10.20
C VAL A 131 4.26 29.48 -10.37
N GLY A 132 4.00 30.69 -9.83
CA GLY A 132 4.97 31.77 -9.90
C GLY A 132 6.27 31.47 -9.15
N ALA A 133 6.24 30.69 -8.06
CA ALA A 133 7.45 30.26 -7.38
C ALA A 133 8.20 29.21 -8.22
N ALA A 134 7.50 28.26 -8.80
CA ALA A 134 8.08 27.25 -9.68
C ALA A 134 8.79 27.89 -10.89
N GLN A 135 8.17 28.87 -11.51
CA GLN A 135 8.76 29.65 -12.62
C GLN A 135 10.02 30.39 -12.17
N ARG A 136 10.00 31.09 -11.05
CA ARG A 136 11.18 31.82 -10.55
C ARG A 136 12.34 30.87 -10.20
N LEU A 137 12.04 29.68 -9.75
CA LEU A 137 13.03 28.67 -9.39
C LEU A 137 13.48 27.83 -10.60
N GLY A 138 12.92 28.06 -11.78
CA GLY A 138 13.28 27.32 -12.99
C GLY A 138 12.87 25.85 -12.96
N VAL A 139 11.81 25.51 -12.23
CA VAL A 139 11.29 24.13 -12.23
C VAL A 139 10.66 23.83 -13.59
N PRO A 140 11.11 22.79 -14.31
CA PRO A 140 10.55 22.44 -15.63
C PRO A 140 9.05 22.15 -15.54
N GLU A 141 8.29 22.65 -16.53
CA GLU A 141 6.81 22.51 -16.53
C GLU A 141 6.35 21.07 -16.65
N ASP A 142 7.11 20.19 -17.28
CA ASP A 142 6.88 18.75 -17.36
C ASP A 142 6.95 18.02 -16.00
N ARG A 143 7.44 18.71 -14.96
CA ARG A 143 7.50 18.24 -13.57
C ARG A 143 6.36 18.76 -12.71
N TRP A 144 5.50 19.61 -13.24
CA TRP A 144 4.40 20.18 -12.48
C TRP A 144 3.22 19.23 -12.42
N VAL A 145 2.70 19.05 -11.21
CA VAL A 145 1.49 18.28 -10.96
C VAL A 145 0.50 19.19 -10.23
N PHE A 146 -0.68 19.31 -10.77
CA PHE A 146 -1.76 20.12 -10.20
C PHE A 146 -2.75 19.23 -9.47
N PRO A 147 -2.92 19.35 -8.14
CA PRO A 147 -4.03 18.72 -7.44
C PRO A 147 -5.35 19.27 -7.97
N TYR A 148 -6.28 18.37 -8.31
CA TYR A 148 -7.56 18.74 -8.93
C TYR A 148 -8.68 18.74 -7.92
N SER A 149 -8.82 17.63 -7.21
CA SER A 149 -9.80 17.41 -6.14
C SER A 149 -9.25 16.42 -5.11
N GLY A 150 -9.87 16.37 -3.97
CA GLY A 150 -9.57 15.40 -2.94
C GLY A 150 -10.80 15.14 -2.08
N THR A 151 -10.92 13.92 -1.60
CA THR A 151 -11.95 13.51 -0.66
C THR A 151 -11.32 12.71 0.46
N ASP A 152 -11.91 12.78 1.63
CA ASP A 152 -11.53 11.99 2.79
C ASP A 152 -12.70 11.09 3.20
N CYS A 153 -12.43 9.81 3.33
CA CYS A 153 -13.43 8.81 3.67
C CYS A 153 -12.83 7.78 4.64
N HIS A 154 -13.64 7.26 5.52
CA HIS A 154 -13.24 6.26 6.50
C HIS A 154 -14.14 5.03 6.43
N GLU A 155 -13.53 3.86 6.47
CA GLU A 155 -14.18 2.63 6.88
C GLU A 155 -14.20 2.55 8.42
N HIS A 156 -14.85 1.52 8.97
CA HIS A 156 -14.74 1.28 10.41
C HIS A 156 -13.28 1.14 10.83
N GLN A 157 -12.92 1.84 11.91
CA GLN A 157 -11.56 1.86 12.45
C GLN A 157 -11.03 0.46 12.73
N PHE A 158 -11.82 -0.37 13.38
CA PHE A 158 -11.44 -1.75 13.67
C PHE A 158 -11.89 -2.69 12.56
N VAL A 159 -10.97 -3.54 12.09
CA VAL A 159 -11.24 -4.51 11.04
C VAL A 159 -12.41 -5.44 11.40
N SER A 160 -12.49 -5.85 12.66
CA SER A 160 -13.57 -6.71 13.19
C SER A 160 -14.96 -6.08 13.13
N ASN A 161 -15.05 -4.76 12.98
CA ASN A 161 -16.32 -4.04 12.86
C ASN A 161 -16.79 -3.83 11.41
N ARG A 162 -15.98 -4.23 10.42
CA ARG A 162 -16.36 -4.08 9.03
C ARG A 162 -17.53 -4.96 8.66
N TRP A 163 -18.46 -4.39 7.91
CA TRP A 163 -19.61 -5.10 7.36
C TRP A 163 -19.21 -6.18 6.36
N SER A 164 -18.23 -5.85 5.51
CA SER A 164 -17.75 -6.75 4.46
C SER A 164 -16.22 -6.63 4.35
N PHE A 165 -15.56 -7.73 3.94
CA PHE A 165 -14.14 -7.74 3.64
C PHE A 165 -13.86 -7.74 2.12
N HIS A 166 -14.89 -7.75 1.28
CA HIS A 166 -14.72 -7.69 -0.19
C HIS A 166 -15.33 -6.44 -0.82
N GLU A 167 -16.00 -5.61 -0.03
CA GLU A 167 -16.57 -4.33 -0.43
C GLU A 167 -15.95 -3.21 0.38
N THR A 168 -15.73 -2.07 -0.25
CA THR A 168 -15.14 -0.87 0.36
C THR A 168 -15.95 0.37 0.00
N PRO A 169 -17.14 0.57 0.62
CA PRO A 169 -18.03 1.70 0.31
C PRO A 169 -17.34 3.06 0.43
N ALA A 170 -16.40 3.22 1.36
CA ALA A 170 -15.67 4.47 1.53
C ALA A 170 -14.84 4.82 0.28
N ILE A 171 -14.13 3.85 -0.30
CA ILE A 171 -13.35 4.07 -1.53
C ILE A 171 -14.28 4.38 -2.70
N GLU A 172 -15.39 3.68 -2.82
CA GLU A 172 -16.38 3.92 -3.89
C GLU A 172 -16.96 5.32 -3.80
N LEU A 173 -17.44 5.72 -2.63
CA LEU A 173 -18.02 7.04 -2.40
C LEU A 173 -16.99 8.15 -2.57
N GLY A 174 -15.80 7.98 -1.98
CA GLY A 174 -14.71 8.95 -2.10
C GLY A 174 -14.28 9.16 -3.53
N GLY A 175 -14.13 8.08 -4.30
CA GLY A 175 -13.80 8.15 -5.72
C GLY A 175 -14.86 8.87 -6.56
N LYS A 176 -16.14 8.54 -6.35
CA LYS A 176 -17.26 9.23 -7.03
C LYS A 176 -17.27 10.73 -6.72
N LEU A 177 -17.20 11.08 -5.45
CA LEU A 177 -17.21 12.49 -5.03
C LEU A 177 -16.00 13.27 -5.55
N ALA A 178 -14.81 12.66 -5.57
CA ALA A 178 -13.62 13.30 -6.10
C ALA A 178 -13.76 13.61 -7.60
N LEU A 179 -14.32 12.68 -8.38
CA LEU A 179 -14.58 12.89 -9.80
C LEU A 179 -15.67 13.95 -10.03
N GLU A 180 -16.75 13.91 -9.27
CA GLU A 180 -17.80 14.93 -9.33
C GLU A 180 -17.27 16.34 -9.03
N LEU A 181 -16.46 16.49 -7.98
CA LEU A 181 -15.82 17.77 -7.62
C LEU A 181 -14.87 18.27 -8.72
N ALA A 182 -14.24 17.37 -9.45
CA ALA A 182 -13.37 17.71 -10.55
C ALA A 182 -14.13 17.99 -11.86
N GLY A 183 -15.42 17.65 -11.94
CA GLY A 183 -16.20 17.68 -13.17
C GLY A 183 -15.75 16.64 -14.20
N LEU A 184 -15.21 15.51 -13.75
CA LEU A 184 -14.65 14.43 -14.57
C LEU A 184 -15.44 13.13 -14.39
N GLY A 185 -15.38 12.28 -15.42
CA GLY A 185 -15.81 10.88 -15.35
C GLY A 185 -14.63 9.92 -15.22
N ILE A 186 -14.89 8.65 -14.93
CA ILE A 186 -13.85 7.62 -14.83
C ILE A 186 -13.08 7.44 -16.14
N ASP A 187 -13.73 7.67 -17.28
CA ASP A 187 -13.13 7.54 -18.61
C ASP A 187 -12.13 8.66 -18.93
N ASP A 188 -12.17 9.75 -18.17
CA ASP A 188 -11.20 10.86 -18.28
C ASP A 188 -9.89 10.56 -17.52
N ILE A 189 -9.85 9.47 -16.75
CA ILE A 189 -8.70 9.11 -15.91
C ILE A 189 -7.76 8.17 -16.66
N SER A 190 -6.57 8.66 -16.96
CA SER A 190 -5.56 7.87 -17.68
C SER A 190 -4.79 6.89 -16.80
N VAL A 191 -4.62 7.19 -15.52
CA VAL A 191 -3.83 6.38 -14.57
C VAL A 191 -4.52 6.35 -13.21
N VAL A 192 -4.65 5.16 -12.66
CA VAL A 192 -5.11 4.96 -11.28
C VAL A 192 -3.96 4.38 -10.48
N ALA A 193 -3.62 5.03 -9.37
CA ALA A 193 -2.66 4.50 -8.40
C ALA A 193 -3.39 4.18 -7.09
N VAL A 194 -3.16 2.98 -6.58
CA VAL A 194 -3.69 2.54 -5.29
C VAL A 194 -2.51 2.25 -4.36
N SER A 195 -2.53 2.87 -3.19
CA SER A 195 -1.57 2.57 -2.12
C SER A 195 -2.34 2.03 -0.91
N LEU A 196 -1.82 0.97 -0.32
CA LEU A 196 -2.37 0.31 0.85
C LEU A 196 -1.42 0.47 2.04
#